data_ad3b4a9d853b9032258ee5829951a4c5
#
_entry.id   ad3b4a9d853b9032258ee5829951a4c5
#
_cell.length_a   1.000
_cell.length_b   1.000
_cell.length_c   1.000
_cell.angle_alpha   90.00
_cell.angle_beta   90.00
_cell.angle_gamma   90.00
#
_symmetry.space_group_name_H-M   'P 1'
#
loop_
_entity.id
_entity.type
_entity.pdbx_description
1 polymer ?
#
loop_
_entity_poly.entity_id
_entity_poly.type
_entity_poly.pdbx_seq_one_letter_code
_entity_poly.pdbx_strand_id
1 'polypeptide(L)'
;MFLADHPFADRSNSTSNTLGTDNPWANQIVPFNACAFFVTSRPTRHYLLSIALLLLLPEFIWGNEATKPAPSYANGAPVDSNGVFTNDKGDIAHGSASVRVPFMLRRFGTYLRSDKGAPEQIQDAAAQLQANIQAGQPAVTWVGHSTTLVQIDGINFLTDPIWSKRPSPVPLLGPRRYVAPGITLEDLPVIDFVVISHNHYDHLDLPTLVALAKKNPQTVFFVPMGNGKLLRENGITEVVELDWGQTTAYKNLTVHCLPSQHWSKRTLTDTNKTLWASWAVTGGERRVYYAGDSGYFPGFTEIGRQLGPFDLVIVPIGAYAPRAMMLESHMNPEEAFDAASDLGASKALGVHFGTFDLSDEPLAEPPQRFLNTGSSATAAAPTPWIFKIGETRSF
;
A
#
# COMPACT_ATOMS: atom_id res chain seq x y z
N MET A 1 -25.35 59.50 7.14
CA MET A 1 -25.87 60.58 6.28
C MET A 1 -26.11 59.96 4.93
N PHE A 2 -27.41 59.85 4.60
CA PHE A 2 -28.02 59.49 3.29
C PHE A 2 -27.65 58.17 2.65
N LEU A 3 -28.55 57.14 2.66
CA LEU A 3 -29.86 56.93 1.99
C LEU A 3 -29.71 56.93 0.44
N ALA A 4 -30.10 55.98 -0.21
CA ALA A 4 -31.30 55.29 -0.67
C ALA A 4 -31.06 55.02 -2.18
N ASP A 5 -31.61 54.17 -2.99
CA ASP A 5 -32.89 53.43 -3.02
C ASP A 5 -32.83 52.37 -4.13
N HIS A 6 -33.65 51.35 -4.01
CA HIS A 6 -34.11 50.42 -5.07
C HIS A 6 -35.05 51.14 -6.07
N PRO A 7 -35.47 50.55 -7.29
CA PRO A 7 -36.41 49.45 -7.25
C PRO A 7 -36.42 48.44 -8.46
N PHE A 8 -37.02 47.27 -8.19
CA PHE A 8 -37.94 46.41 -8.96
C PHE A 8 -38.22 46.64 -10.43
N ALA A 9 -38.25 45.55 -11.23
CA ALA A 9 -39.39 45.19 -12.11
C ALA A 9 -39.32 43.73 -12.54
N ASP A 10 -40.37 43.06 -12.18
CA ASP A 10 -41.00 41.82 -12.56
C ASP A 10 -41.48 41.81 -14.01
N ARG A 11 -41.42 40.66 -14.69
CA ARG A 11 -42.51 40.17 -15.60
C ARG A 11 -42.30 38.76 -16.04
N SER A 12 -43.20 37.94 -15.55
CA SER A 12 -43.71 36.68 -16.06
C SER A 12 -44.04 36.68 -17.56
N ASN A 13 -43.89 35.55 -18.29
CA ASN A 13 -45.01 34.88 -18.93
C ASN A 13 -44.69 33.46 -19.41
N SER A 14 -45.60 32.61 -19.09
CA SER A 14 -45.89 31.26 -19.47
C SER A 14 -46.11 31.08 -20.99
N THR A 15 -45.79 29.90 -21.53
CA THR A 15 -46.78 29.11 -22.34
C THR A 15 -46.34 27.65 -22.42
N SER A 16 -47.27 26.82 -22.06
CA SER A 16 -47.40 25.39 -22.27
C SER A 16 -47.46 24.99 -23.75
N ASN A 17 -46.93 23.84 -24.12
CA ASN A 17 -47.73 22.92 -24.95
C ASN A 17 -47.19 21.47 -24.89
N THR A 18 -48.13 20.62 -24.93
CA THR A 18 -48.26 19.19 -24.70
C THR A 18 -47.97 18.34 -25.95
N LEU A 19 -47.71 17.07 -25.70
CA LEU A 19 -48.02 15.83 -26.43
C LEU A 19 -47.17 15.42 -27.65
N GLY A 20 -46.75 14.15 -27.58
CA GLY A 20 -46.29 13.36 -28.72
C GLY A 20 -45.63 12.05 -28.27
N THR A 21 -46.46 11.08 -27.92
CA THR A 21 -46.16 9.64 -27.90
C THR A 21 -45.68 9.17 -29.26
N ASP A 22 -44.68 8.30 -29.31
CA ASP A 22 -44.73 7.08 -30.13
C ASP A 22 -43.42 6.27 -29.93
N ASN A 23 -43.61 5.11 -29.39
CA ASN A 23 -42.66 4.02 -29.38
C ASN A 23 -43.08 3.02 -30.48
N PRO A 24 -42.23 2.65 -31.40
CA PRO A 24 -42.39 1.36 -32.05
C PRO A 24 -41.06 0.62 -32.07
N TRP A 25 -40.99 -0.49 -31.40
CA TRP A 25 -40.37 -1.74 -31.82
C TRP A 25 -40.42 -2.72 -30.66
N ALA A 26 -41.59 -3.30 -30.47
CA ALA A 26 -41.71 -4.58 -29.75
C ALA A 26 -41.96 -5.68 -30.78
N ASN A 27 -41.41 -6.83 -30.54
CA ASN A 27 -41.70 -8.15 -31.11
C ASN A 27 -41.15 -8.49 -32.50
N GLN A 28 -40.13 -9.38 -32.48
CA GLN A 28 -40.19 -10.56 -33.37
C GLN A 28 -39.41 -11.73 -32.77
N ILE A 29 -40.18 -12.69 -32.29
CA ILE A 29 -39.75 -14.08 -32.01
C ILE A 29 -39.89 -14.83 -33.34
N VAL A 30 -38.86 -15.59 -33.76
CA VAL A 30 -38.98 -16.58 -34.84
C VAL A 30 -38.34 -17.89 -34.37
N PRO A 31 -39.02 -19.03 -34.58
CA PRO A 31 -38.69 -20.28 -33.90
C PRO A 31 -37.68 -21.17 -34.66
N PHE A 32 -37.08 -22.05 -33.91
CA PHE A 32 -36.31 -23.20 -34.35
C PHE A 32 -37.05 -24.10 -35.31
N ASN A 33 -36.39 -24.54 -36.37
CA ASN A 33 -36.78 -25.73 -37.13
C ASN A 33 -35.61 -26.71 -37.21
N ALA A 34 -35.86 -27.88 -36.66
CA ALA A 34 -35.03 -29.06 -36.79
C ALA A 34 -35.22 -29.70 -38.17
N CYS A 35 -34.17 -30.08 -38.84
CA CYS A 35 -34.21 -30.99 -39.97
C CYS A 35 -33.29 -32.18 -39.64
N ALA A 36 -33.95 -33.33 -39.44
CA ALA A 36 -33.35 -34.61 -39.39
C ALA A 36 -33.16 -35.13 -40.84
N PHE A 37 -31.99 -35.63 -41.16
CA PHE A 37 -31.80 -36.51 -42.29
C PHE A 37 -31.27 -37.88 -41.87
N PHE A 38 -32.12 -38.90 -42.04
CA PHE A 38 -31.77 -40.31 -42.04
C PHE A 38 -31.07 -40.67 -43.35
N VAL A 39 -29.91 -41.30 -43.30
CA VAL A 39 -29.42 -42.13 -44.38
C VAL A 39 -28.84 -43.43 -43.81
N THR A 40 -29.49 -44.50 -44.16
CA THR A 40 -29.05 -45.91 -43.96
C THR A 40 -28.07 -46.33 -45.04
N SER A 41 -26.95 -46.99 -44.67
CA SER A 41 -26.41 -48.12 -45.47
C SER A 41 -25.25 -48.81 -44.74
N ARG A 42 -25.17 -50.10 -44.98
CA ARG A 42 -24.51 -51.21 -44.31
C ARG A 42 -22.99 -51.28 -44.48
N PRO A 43 -22.31 -52.22 -43.77
CA PRO A 43 -20.90 -52.09 -43.35
C PRO A 43 -19.91 -52.76 -44.29
N THR A 44 -18.68 -52.26 -44.34
CA THR A 44 -17.55 -53.03 -44.82
C THR A 44 -16.41 -53.05 -43.79
N ARG A 45 -15.98 -54.26 -43.49
CA ARG A 45 -14.80 -54.65 -42.74
C ARG A 45 -13.56 -53.88 -43.23
N HIS A 46 -12.90 -53.15 -42.38
CA HIS A 46 -11.47 -52.83 -42.36
C HIS A 46 -11.14 -51.71 -41.35
N TYR A 47 -11.41 -51.91 -40.06
CA TYR A 47 -10.88 -51.08 -39.00
C TYR A 47 -10.57 -51.92 -37.74
N LEU A 48 -9.60 -52.82 -37.88
CA LEU A 48 -9.07 -53.59 -36.74
C LEU A 48 -7.54 -53.50 -36.60
N LEU A 49 -6.91 -52.47 -37.18
CA LEU A 49 -5.44 -52.35 -37.08
C LEU A 49 -4.95 -50.95 -36.65
N SER A 50 -5.82 -50.07 -36.19
CA SER A 50 -5.41 -48.72 -35.78
C SER A 50 -5.62 -48.40 -34.29
N ILE A 51 -6.00 -49.38 -33.45
CA ILE A 51 -6.21 -49.16 -32.02
C ILE A 51 -5.04 -49.67 -31.14
N ALA A 52 -4.09 -50.40 -31.73
CA ALA A 52 -2.96 -50.96 -30.98
C ALA A 52 -1.68 -50.11 -30.97
N LEU A 53 -1.71 -48.85 -31.52
CA LEU A 53 -0.53 -47.98 -31.56
C LEU A 53 -0.68 -46.71 -30.70
N LEU A 54 -1.74 -46.62 -29.90
CA LEU A 54 -2.00 -45.48 -29.00
C LEU A 54 -1.72 -45.78 -27.50
N LEU A 55 -1.14 -46.97 -27.22
CA LEU A 55 -0.80 -47.41 -25.84
C LEU A 55 0.70 -47.48 -25.56
N LEU A 56 1.54 -46.86 -26.39
CA LEU A 56 2.98 -46.74 -26.13
C LEU A 56 3.48 -45.30 -26.23
N LEU A 57 2.68 -44.33 -25.72
CA LEU A 57 3.26 -43.06 -25.32
C LEU A 57 3.86 -43.24 -23.93
N PRO A 58 5.15 -42.94 -23.72
CA PRO A 58 5.69 -42.94 -22.40
C PRO A 58 4.85 -41.95 -21.58
N GLU A 59 4.35 -42.36 -20.41
CA GLU A 59 3.86 -41.49 -19.40
C GLU A 59 4.92 -40.39 -19.20
N PHE A 60 4.65 -39.21 -19.69
CA PHE A 60 5.34 -38.01 -19.22
C PHE A 60 5.01 -37.94 -17.74
N ILE A 61 5.85 -38.54 -16.93
CA ILE A 61 5.96 -38.26 -15.51
C ILE A 61 6.27 -36.77 -15.46
N TRP A 62 5.24 -35.98 -15.24
CA TRP A 62 5.42 -34.66 -14.66
C TRP A 62 6.14 -34.94 -13.35
N GLY A 63 7.47 -34.82 -13.38
CA GLY A 63 8.22 -34.72 -12.15
C GLY A 63 7.56 -33.65 -11.33
N ASN A 64 6.94 -34.04 -10.21
CA ASN A 64 6.71 -33.13 -9.11
C ASN A 64 8.11 -32.60 -8.78
N GLU A 65 8.49 -31.44 -9.37
CA GLU A 65 9.42 -30.57 -8.68
C GLU A 65 8.75 -30.32 -7.33
N ALA A 66 9.23 -30.99 -6.32
CA ALA A 66 8.91 -30.70 -4.95
C ALA A 66 9.25 -29.22 -4.80
N THR A 67 8.25 -28.36 -4.93
CA THR A 67 8.37 -26.95 -4.62
C THR A 67 8.98 -26.92 -3.25
N LYS A 68 10.18 -26.34 -3.13
CA LYS A 68 10.78 -26.07 -1.83
C LYS A 68 9.68 -25.48 -0.98
N PRO A 69 9.41 -26.01 0.23
CA PRO A 69 8.44 -25.41 1.10
C PRO A 69 8.81 -23.93 1.22
N ALA A 70 7.85 -23.08 0.93
CA ALA A 70 7.99 -21.64 1.09
C ALA A 70 8.45 -21.35 2.53
N PRO A 71 9.28 -20.33 2.77
CA PRO A 71 9.68 -19.96 4.11
C PRO A 71 8.43 -19.78 4.97
N SER A 72 8.24 -20.68 5.91
CA SER A 72 7.10 -20.61 6.82
C SER A 72 7.45 -19.62 7.92
N TYR A 73 6.91 -18.43 7.86
CA TYR A 73 6.98 -17.45 8.96
C TYR A 73 6.17 -17.90 10.19
N ALA A 74 5.66 -19.12 10.20
CA ALA A 74 4.93 -19.71 11.32
C ALA A 74 5.76 -19.77 12.63
N ASN A 75 7.08 -19.64 12.54
CA ASN A 75 7.99 -19.61 13.69
C ASN A 75 8.34 -18.19 14.18
N GLY A 76 7.74 -17.15 13.60
CA GLY A 76 8.05 -15.75 13.90
C GLY A 76 9.34 -15.26 13.23
N ALA A 77 9.72 -14.03 13.56
CA ALA A 77 10.94 -13.41 13.05
C ALA A 77 12.20 -14.06 13.64
N PRO A 78 13.27 -14.26 12.85
CA PRO A 78 14.51 -14.79 13.35
C PRO A 78 15.13 -13.85 14.38
N VAL A 79 15.77 -14.43 15.41
CA VAL A 79 16.55 -13.71 16.40
C VAL A 79 17.96 -14.30 16.49
N ASP A 80 18.96 -13.45 16.70
CA ASP A 80 20.33 -13.89 16.91
C ASP A 80 20.57 -14.46 18.32
N SER A 81 21.79 -14.89 18.60
CA SER A 81 22.19 -15.42 19.92
C SER A 81 22.07 -14.39 21.05
N ASN A 82 21.94 -13.11 20.78
CA ASN A 82 21.79 -12.03 21.74
C ASN A 82 20.32 -11.62 21.94
N GLY A 83 19.37 -12.30 21.26
CA GLY A 83 17.96 -11.97 21.30
C GLY A 83 17.58 -10.72 20.49
N VAL A 84 18.36 -10.39 19.45
CA VAL A 84 18.15 -9.26 18.55
C VAL A 84 17.52 -9.78 17.26
N PHE A 85 16.49 -9.11 16.76
CA PHE A 85 15.82 -9.50 15.52
C PHE A 85 16.76 -9.38 14.32
N THR A 86 16.63 -10.31 13.37
CA THR A 86 17.39 -10.34 12.12
C THR A 86 16.47 -10.55 10.93
N ASN A 87 16.94 -10.23 9.72
CA ASN A 87 16.26 -10.65 8.49
C ASN A 87 16.56 -12.14 8.19
N ASP A 88 15.80 -12.76 7.30
CA ASP A 88 15.98 -14.18 6.94
C ASP A 88 17.41 -14.53 6.51
N LYS A 89 18.13 -13.58 5.88
CA LYS A 89 19.51 -13.73 5.45
C LYS A 89 20.54 -13.15 6.42
N GLY A 90 20.10 -12.79 7.63
CA GLY A 90 20.93 -12.12 8.65
C GLY A 90 20.85 -10.58 8.58
N ASP A 91 21.83 -9.90 9.17
CA ASP A 91 21.87 -8.45 9.19
C ASP A 91 22.07 -7.85 7.80
N ILE A 92 21.38 -6.75 7.55
CA ILE A 92 21.55 -5.99 6.31
C ILE A 92 22.83 -5.15 6.33
N ALA A 93 23.46 -5.01 5.17
CA ALA A 93 24.65 -4.19 5.02
C ALA A 93 24.30 -2.71 4.94
N HIS A 94 24.79 -1.90 5.87
CA HIS A 94 24.60 -0.44 5.88
C HIS A 94 25.68 0.34 5.09
N GLY A 95 26.39 -0.33 4.19
CA GLY A 95 27.52 0.25 3.44
C GLY A 95 28.78 0.47 4.27
N SER A 96 29.92 0.64 3.58
CA SER A 96 31.20 0.89 4.21
C SER A 96 31.30 2.33 4.77
N ALA A 97 32.27 2.57 5.64
CA ALA A 97 32.53 3.91 6.18
C ALA A 97 32.84 4.93 5.06
N SER A 98 33.46 4.49 3.96
CA SER A 98 33.72 5.34 2.78
C SER A 98 32.45 5.80 2.03
N VAL A 99 31.34 5.10 2.20
CA VAL A 99 30.03 5.52 1.69
C VAL A 99 29.24 6.31 2.73
N ARG A 100 29.22 5.82 3.99
CA ARG A 100 28.42 6.40 5.07
C ARG A 100 28.89 7.80 5.49
N VAL A 101 30.20 8.00 5.62
CA VAL A 101 30.75 9.31 6.09
C VAL A 101 30.45 10.43 5.09
N PRO A 102 30.74 10.30 3.79
CA PRO A 102 30.34 11.31 2.81
C PRO A 102 28.81 11.53 2.74
N PHE A 103 28.01 10.47 2.86
CA PHE A 103 26.55 10.56 2.93
C PHE A 103 26.11 11.44 4.11
N MET A 104 26.58 11.15 5.33
CA MET A 104 26.26 11.94 6.52
C MET A 104 26.67 13.41 6.38
N LEU A 105 27.85 13.68 5.82
CA LEU A 105 28.32 15.06 5.59
C LEU A 105 27.40 15.81 4.59
N ARG A 106 26.97 15.16 3.52
CA ARG A 106 25.99 15.75 2.58
C ARG A 106 24.67 16.05 3.27
N ARG A 107 24.19 15.17 4.17
CA ARG A 107 22.93 15.36 4.93
C ARG A 107 22.95 16.63 5.80
N PHE A 108 24.08 17.03 6.36
CA PHE A 108 24.17 18.32 7.05
C PHE A 108 23.89 19.52 6.13
N GLY A 109 24.28 19.44 4.86
CA GLY A 109 24.01 20.50 3.86
C GLY A 109 22.55 20.54 3.41
N THR A 110 21.77 19.47 3.55
CA THR A 110 20.37 19.41 3.06
C THR A 110 19.42 20.26 3.88
N TYR A 111 19.76 20.60 5.12
CA TYR A 111 18.97 21.54 5.95
C TYR A 111 18.78 22.90 5.29
N LEU A 112 19.66 23.27 4.34
CA LEU A 112 19.62 24.53 3.60
C LEU A 112 19.02 24.36 2.19
N ARG A 113 18.66 23.13 1.79
CA ARG A 113 18.07 22.88 0.48
C ARG A 113 16.65 23.41 0.38
N SER A 114 16.27 23.81 -0.84
CA SER A 114 14.92 24.17 -1.18
C SER A 114 14.03 22.92 -1.30
N ASP A 115 12.73 23.10 -1.17
CA ASP A 115 11.68 22.09 -1.37
C ASP A 115 11.36 21.79 -2.85
N LYS A 116 12.31 22.10 -3.76
CA LYS A 116 12.15 21.83 -5.19
C LYS A 116 11.95 20.34 -5.44
N GLY A 117 10.81 19.99 -6.05
CA GLY A 117 10.41 18.62 -6.32
C GLY A 117 9.63 17.95 -5.21
N ALA A 118 9.23 18.67 -4.17
CA ALA A 118 8.24 18.18 -3.23
C ALA A 118 6.89 17.93 -3.94
N PRO A 119 6.12 16.90 -3.52
CA PRO A 119 4.83 16.60 -4.12
C PRO A 119 3.87 17.79 -4.03
N GLU A 120 3.01 17.93 -5.03
CA GLU A 120 1.92 18.87 -4.97
C GLU A 120 0.91 18.44 -3.91
N GLN A 121 0.24 19.43 -3.31
CA GLN A 121 -0.87 19.21 -2.38
C GLN A 121 -2.17 19.68 -3.02
N ILE A 122 -3.25 18.92 -2.84
CA ILE A 122 -4.59 19.38 -3.25
C ILE A 122 -5.16 20.32 -2.18
N GLN A 123 -5.97 21.29 -2.60
CA GLN A 123 -6.51 22.32 -1.69
C GLN A 123 -7.78 21.86 -0.98
N ASP A 124 -8.55 20.96 -1.57
CA ASP A 124 -9.86 20.49 -1.11
C ASP A 124 -9.83 19.04 -0.57
N ALA A 125 -8.68 18.61 -0.04
CA ALA A 125 -8.45 17.25 0.44
C ALA A 125 -9.52 16.78 1.44
N ALA A 126 -9.86 17.61 2.42
CA ALA A 126 -10.88 17.26 3.42
C ALA A 126 -12.27 17.10 2.79
N ALA A 127 -12.62 17.93 1.78
CA ALA A 127 -13.89 17.80 1.07
C ALA A 127 -13.94 16.52 0.23
N GLN A 128 -12.85 16.15 -0.47
CA GLN A 128 -12.77 14.89 -1.22
C GLN A 128 -12.88 13.68 -0.29
N LEU A 129 -12.18 13.70 0.85
CA LEU A 129 -12.28 12.64 1.85
C LEU A 129 -13.72 12.50 2.36
N GLN A 130 -14.39 13.60 2.71
CA GLN A 130 -15.78 13.57 3.18
C GLN A 130 -16.74 13.05 2.11
N ALA A 131 -16.57 13.45 0.85
CA ALA A 131 -17.36 12.92 -0.25
C ALA A 131 -17.19 11.40 -0.42
N ASN A 132 -15.96 10.88 -0.28
CA ASN A 132 -15.70 9.44 -0.33
C ASN A 132 -16.32 8.69 0.85
N ILE A 133 -16.23 9.25 2.08
CA ILE A 133 -16.89 8.68 3.27
C ILE A 133 -18.40 8.55 3.04
N GLN A 134 -19.03 9.59 2.49
CA GLN A 134 -20.47 9.56 2.19
C GLN A 134 -20.83 8.56 1.08
N ALA A 135 -19.94 8.38 0.10
CA ALA A 135 -20.13 7.39 -0.97
C ALA A 135 -19.94 5.94 -0.48
N GLY A 136 -19.26 5.73 0.64
CA GLY A 136 -19.00 4.40 1.21
C GLY A 136 -18.14 3.49 0.32
N GLN A 137 -17.35 4.08 -0.60
CA GLN A 137 -16.50 3.32 -1.52
C GLN A 137 -15.15 3.00 -0.88
N PRO A 138 -14.59 1.80 -1.13
CA PRO A 138 -13.21 1.50 -0.78
C PRO A 138 -12.27 2.55 -1.37
N ALA A 139 -11.41 3.15 -0.54
CA ALA A 139 -10.54 4.22 -0.99
C ALA A 139 -9.26 4.31 -0.18
N VAL A 140 -8.28 4.98 -0.77
CA VAL A 140 -7.04 5.36 -0.10
C VAL A 140 -6.78 6.85 -0.31
N THR A 141 -6.37 7.53 0.77
CA THR A 141 -5.92 8.92 0.77
C THR A 141 -4.45 8.98 1.15
N TRP A 142 -3.61 9.62 0.32
CA TRP A 142 -2.21 9.83 0.70
C TRP A 142 -2.06 11.09 1.55
N VAL A 143 -1.82 10.92 2.84
CA VAL A 143 -1.65 12.05 3.77
C VAL A 143 -0.26 12.68 3.65
N GLY A 144 0.73 11.88 3.27
CA GLY A 144 2.13 12.28 3.05
C GLY A 144 3.12 11.29 3.66
N HIS A 145 4.34 11.23 3.13
CA HIS A 145 5.35 10.25 3.46
C HIS A 145 4.82 8.82 3.33
N SER A 146 4.89 7.99 4.36
CA SER A 146 4.30 6.64 4.41
C SER A 146 2.91 6.60 5.05
N THR A 147 2.34 7.77 5.36
CA THR A 147 1.02 7.88 5.95
C THR A 147 -0.06 7.82 4.89
N THR A 148 -0.87 6.78 4.93
CA THR A 148 -2.10 6.67 4.14
C THR A 148 -3.29 6.43 5.05
N LEU A 149 -4.44 6.99 4.69
CA LEU A 149 -5.74 6.62 5.27
C LEU A 149 -6.42 5.67 4.29
N VAL A 150 -6.66 4.45 4.72
CA VAL A 150 -7.37 3.42 3.96
C VAL A 150 -8.76 3.23 4.53
N GLN A 151 -9.74 3.17 3.65
CA GLN A 151 -11.16 3.01 3.98
C GLN A 151 -11.70 1.79 3.25
N ILE A 152 -12.03 0.73 3.97
CA ILE A 152 -12.62 -0.50 3.43
C ILE A 152 -13.68 -1.03 4.40
N ASP A 153 -14.79 -1.51 3.87
CA ASP A 153 -15.86 -2.18 4.64
C ASP A 153 -16.35 -1.38 5.87
N GLY A 154 -16.38 -0.04 5.75
CA GLY A 154 -16.76 0.85 6.85
C GLY A 154 -15.71 1.01 7.95
N ILE A 155 -14.48 0.55 7.72
CA ILE A 155 -13.34 0.63 8.62
C ILE A 155 -12.33 1.62 8.06
N ASN A 156 -11.81 2.50 8.92
CA ASN A 156 -10.78 3.49 8.60
C ASN A 156 -9.49 3.12 9.34
N PHE A 157 -8.40 2.91 8.61
CA PHE A 157 -7.10 2.69 9.25
C PHE A 157 -5.99 3.52 8.64
N LEU A 158 -4.97 3.81 9.46
CA LEU A 158 -3.80 4.56 9.04
C LEU A 158 -2.56 3.64 8.96
N THR A 159 -1.69 3.92 7.99
CA THR A 159 -0.33 3.38 7.93
C THR A 159 0.65 4.43 8.43
N ASP A 160 1.58 4.04 9.30
CA ASP A 160 2.72 4.84 9.80
C ASP A 160 2.41 6.35 9.95
N PRO A 161 1.45 6.74 10.80
CA PRO A 161 0.96 8.10 10.87
C PRO A 161 2.02 9.06 11.43
N ILE A 162 2.40 10.06 10.61
CA ILE A 162 3.31 11.14 11.01
C ILE A 162 2.76 12.51 10.61
N TRP A 163 2.52 13.36 11.61
CA TRP A 163 2.16 14.77 11.46
C TRP A 163 3.25 15.73 11.93
N SER A 164 4.30 15.21 12.58
CA SER A 164 5.43 15.99 13.05
C SER A 164 6.15 16.72 11.91
N LYS A 165 6.67 17.91 12.25
CA LYS A 165 7.46 18.73 11.31
C LYS A 165 8.83 18.14 11.03
N ARG A 166 9.33 17.23 11.88
CA ARG A 166 10.63 16.56 11.76
C ARG A 166 10.55 15.16 12.36
N PRO A 167 10.99 14.13 11.64
CA PRO A 167 11.19 12.78 12.18
C PRO A 167 12.51 12.72 12.96
N SER A 168 12.49 13.18 14.21
CA SER A 168 13.71 13.30 15.00
C SER A 168 13.44 13.23 16.49
N PRO A 169 14.34 12.64 17.29
CA PRO A 169 14.25 12.67 18.75
C PRO A 169 14.52 14.07 19.33
N VAL A 170 15.16 14.94 18.57
CA VAL A 170 15.56 16.28 19.00
C VAL A 170 14.78 17.32 18.21
N PRO A 171 13.95 18.14 18.89
CA PRO A 171 13.27 19.26 18.24
C PRO A 171 14.29 20.16 17.50
N LEU A 172 13.97 20.64 16.33
CA LEU A 172 14.80 21.49 15.47
C LEU A 172 15.95 20.78 14.73
N LEU A 173 16.32 19.56 15.09
CA LEU A 173 17.30 18.74 14.33
C LEU A 173 16.58 17.70 13.47
N GLY A 174 17.28 17.16 12.48
CA GLY A 174 16.75 16.19 11.52
C GLY A 174 16.06 16.83 10.31
N PRO A 175 15.70 16.04 9.30
CA PRO A 175 15.11 16.51 8.05
C PRO A 175 13.78 17.23 8.33
N ARG A 176 13.54 18.36 7.64
CA ARG A 176 12.27 19.06 7.76
C ARG A 176 11.22 18.48 6.84
N ARG A 177 9.97 18.58 7.23
CA ARG A 177 8.85 18.33 6.35
C ARG A 177 8.76 19.45 5.31
N TYR A 178 8.68 19.10 4.04
CA TYR A 178 8.56 20.07 2.95
C TYR A 178 7.10 20.44 2.65
N VAL A 179 6.19 19.47 2.73
CA VAL A 179 4.75 19.65 2.47
C VAL A 179 3.97 19.27 3.72
N ALA A 180 3.01 20.08 4.11
CA ALA A 180 2.12 19.78 5.23
C ALA A 180 1.35 18.45 4.97
N PRO A 181 0.90 17.75 6.03
CA PRO A 181 0.00 16.62 5.85
C PRO A 181 -1.25 17.04 5.07
N GLY A 182 -1.67 16.20 4.12
CA GLY A 182 -2.79 16.53 3.23
C GLY A 182 -4.14 16.62 3.94
N ILE A 183 -4.28 15.88 5.04
CA ILE A 183 -5.45 15.93 5.94
C ILE A 183 -4.94 16.33 7.30
N THR A 184 -5.63 17.25 7.99
CA THR A 184 -5.30 17.59 9.38
C THR A 184 -5.75 16.48 10.34
N LEU A 185 -5.20 16.43 11.55
CA LEU A 185 -5.66 15.46 12.55
C LEU A 185 -7.13 15.69 12.92
N GLU A 186 -7.59 16.93 12.87
CA GLU A 186 -8.96 17.35 13.16
C GLU A 186 -9.94 16.84 12.11
N ASP A 187 -9.56 16.87 10.82
CA ASP A 187 -10.39 16.47 9.68
C ASP A 187 -10.42 14.94 9.45
N LEU A 188 -9.56 14.17 10.14
CA LEU A 188 -9.61 12.72 10.06
C LEU A 188 -10.96 12.18 10.56
N PRO A 189 -11.53 11.17 9.90
CA PRO A 189 -12.65 10.40 10.47
C PRO A 189 -12.22 9.69 11.75
N VAL A 190 -13.16 9.01 12.39
CA VAL A 190 -12.83 8.05 13.46
C VAL A 190 -11.91 6.99 12.88
N ILE A 191 -10.72 6.83 13.47
CA ILE A 191 -9.73 5.84 13.06
C ILE A 191 -9.95 4.58 13.89
N ASP A 192 -10.29 3.49 13.23
CA ASP A 192 -10.50 2.19 13.86
C ASP A 192 -9.19 1.60 14.36
N PHE A 193 -8.17 1.59 13.51
CA PHE A 193 -6.85 1.12 13.91
C PHE A 193 -5.71 1.80 13.13
N VAL A 194 -4.51 1.60 13.63
CA VAL A 194 -3.25 2.04 13.02
C VAL A 194 -2.35 0.82 12.87
N VAL A 195 -1.66 0.69 11.74
CA VAL A 195 -0.55 -0.25 11.57
C VAL A 195 0.76 0.53 11.54
N ILE A 196 1.75 0.10 12.33
CA ILE A 196 3.10 0.65 12.37
C ILE A 196 4.07 -0.37 11.81
N SER A 197 4.88 0.02 10.82
CA SER A 197 5.83 -0.89 10.21
C SER A 197 7.05 -1.13 11.09
N HIS A 198 7.64 -0.09 11.65
CA HIS A 198 8.83 -0.17 12.49
C HIS A 198 9.04 1.11 13.31
N ASN A 199 10.10 1.16 14.10
CA ASN A 199 10.28 2.21 15.09
C ASN A 199 11.13 3.41 14.64
N HIS A 200 11.53 3.56 13.37
CA HIS A 200 12.19 4.77 12.90
C HIS A 200 11.30 6.00 13.13
N TYR A 201 11.91 7.18 13.29
CA TYR A 201 11.18 8.40 13.70
C TYR A 201 10.20 8.92 12.65
N ASP A 202 10.37 8.54 11.39
CA ASP A 202 9.50 8.90 10.26
C ASP A 202 8.33 7.93 10.05
N HIS A 203 8.28 6.82 10.82
CA HIS A 203 7.20 5.83 10.81
C HIS A 203 6.48 5.75 12.15
N LEU A 204 7.19 5.68 13.26
CA LEU A 204 6.61 5.73 14.61
C LEU A 204 6.77 7.13 15.18
N ASP A 205 5.87 8.04 14.81
CA ASP A 205 5.80 9.42 15.30
C ASP A 205 5.00 9.49 16.59
N LEU A 206 5.65 9.31 17.71
CA LEU A 206 5.01 9.21 19.02
C LEU A 206 4.07 10.38 19.36
N PRO A 207 4.39 11.66 19.06
CA PRO A 207 3.45 12.76 19.26
C PRO A 207 2.14 12.59 18.50
N THR A 208 2.20 12.12 17.26
CA THR A 208 1.01 11.82 16.44
C THR A 208 0.21 10.66 17.02
N LEU A 209 0.86 9.55 17.40
CA LEU A 209 0.16 8.39 17.96
C LEU A 209 -0.57 8.74 19.27
N VAL A 210 0.06 9.54 20.14
CA VAL A 210 -0.57 10.04 21.37
C VAL A 210 -1.77 10.95 21.06
N ALA A 211 -1.65 11.81 20.05
CA ALA A 211 -2.77 12.68 19.64
C ALA A 211 -3.96 11.87 19.09
N LEU A 212 -3.68 10.83 18.27
CA LEU A 212 -4.71 9.92 17.75
C LEU A 212 -5.41 9.16 18.87
N ALA A 213 -4.66 8.58 19.80
CA ALA A 213 -5.21 7.86 20.96
C ALA A 213 -6.07 8.77 21.85
N LYS A 214 -5.68 10.04 22.01
CA LYS A 214 -6.48 11.03 22.75
C LYS A 214 -7.76 11.41 22.00
N LYS A 215 -7.69 11.56 20.66
CA LYS A 215 -8.85 11.89 19.84
C LYS A 215 -9.87 10.76 19.82
N ASN A 216 -9.41 9.52 19.74
CA ASN A 216 -10.24 8.32 19.79
C ASN A 216 -9.56 7.24 20.65
N PRO A 217 -9.90 7.11 21.93
CA PRO A 217 -9.30 6.14 22.84
C PRO A 217 -9.52 4.66 22.46
N GLN A 218 -10.45 4.38 21.53
CA GLN A 218 -10.72 3.02 21.05
C GLN A 218 -9.88 2.65 19.82
N THR A 219 -9.08 3.55 19.28
CA THR A 219 -8.15 3.23 18.18
C THR A 219 -7.16 2.16 18.63
N VAL A 220 -7.13 1.03 17.91
CA VAL A 220 -6.16 -0.04 18.17
C VAL A 220 -4.87 0.22 17.40
N PHE A 221 -3.72 0.04 18.06
CA PHE A 221 -2.41 0.19 17.44
C PHE A 221 -1.77 -1.18 17.26
N PHE A 222 -1.71 -1.66 16.02
CA PHE A 222 -0.99 -2.88 15.66
C PHE A 222 0.47 -2.53 15.38
N VAL A 223 1.36 -3.14 16.13
CA VAL A 223 2.80 -2.86 16.04
C VAL A 223 3.59 -4.18 16.02
N PRO A 224 4.77 -4.23 15.38
CA PRO A 224 5.65 -5.38 15.48
C PRO A 224 6.22 -5.54 16.89
N MET A 225 6.58 -6.75 17.26
CA MET A 225 7.12 -7.13 18.58
C MET A 225 8.18 -6.16 19.12
N GLY A 226 8.07 -5.85 20.41
CA GLY A 226 8.98 -4.96 21.15
C GLY A 226 8.62 -3.48 21.08
N ASN A 227 7.71 -3.05 20.16
CA ASN A 227 7.33 -1.64 20.01
C ASN A 227 6.23 -1.21 21.00
N GLY A 228 5.42 -2.11 21.49
CA GLY A 228 4.27 -1.81 22.34
C GLY A 228 4.65 -1.20 23.69
N LYS A 229 5.81 -1.53 24.23
CA LYS A 229 6.30 -0.92 25.48
C LYS A 229 6.37 0.61 25.36
N LEU A 230 6.96 1.12 24.27
CA LEU A 230 7.09 2.57 24.02
C LEU A 230 5.73 3.25 23.98
N LEU A 231 4.75 2.64 23.31
CA LEU A 231 3.41 3.20 23.19
C LEU A 231 2.71 3.24 24.55
N ARG A 232 2.73 2.12 25.30
CA ARG A 232 2.09 2.00 26.62
C ARG A 232 2.69 2.97 27.65
N GLU A 233 4.01 3.15 27.67
CA GLU A 233 4.71 4.12 28.52
C GLU A 233 4.31 5.57 28.22
N ASN A 234 3.74 5.84 27.03
CA ASN A 234 3.24 7.15 26.63
C ASN A 234 1.71 7.26 26.64
N GLY A 235 1.05 6.35 27.37
CA GLY A 235 -0.39 6.41 27.65
C GLY A 235 -1.30 5.88 26.54
N ILE A 236 -0.76 5.11 25.58
CA ILE A 236 -1.56 4.43 24.56
C ILE A 236 -1.82 3.01 25.05
N THR A 237 -3.08 2.68 25.36
CA THR A 237 -3.47 1.41 26.00
C THR A 237 -3.87 0.33 25.01
N GLU A 238 -4.54 0.69 23.92
CA GLU A 238 -5.06 -0.25 22.93
C GLU A 238 -3.94 -0.64 21.94
N VAL A 239 -2.99 -1.45 22.40
CA VAL A 239 -1.80 -1.86 21.65
C VAL A 239 -1.74 -3.37 21.53
N VAL A 240 -1.67 -3.86 20.29
CA VAL A 240 -1.50 -5.28 19.95
C VAL A 240 -0.14 -5.44 19.27
N GLU A 241 0.74 -6.24 19.89
CA GLU A 241 2.04 -6.60 19.32
C GLU A 241 1.93 -7.92 18.60
N LEU A 242 2.44 -7.97 17.38
CA LEU A 242 2.46 -9.18 16.54
C LEU A 242 3.86 -9.47 16.03
N ASP A 243 4.17 -10.76 15.89
CA ASP A 243 5.36 -11.27 15.24
C ASP A 243 5.08 -11.62 13.77
N TRP A 244 6.11 -11.82 12.96
CA TRP A 244 5.95 -12.28 11.59
C TRP A 244 5.15 -13.58 11.52
N GLY A 245 4.20 -13.63 10.60
CA GLY A 245 3.29 -14.76 10.43
C GLY A 245 2.09 -14.76 11.40
N GLN A 246 2.09 -13.91 12.41
CA GLN A 246 0.94 -13.78 13.30
C GLN A 246 -0.17 -12.93 12.69
N THR A 247 -1.39 -13.26 13.03
CA THR A 247 -2.59 -12.57 12.57
C THR A 247 -3.53 -12.28 13.74
N THR A 248 -4.36 -11.27 13.57
CA THR A 248 -5.44 -10.97 14.51
C THR A 248 -6.69 -10.52 13.78
N ALA A 249 -7.85 -10.85 14.32
CA ALA A 249 -9.12 -10.36 13.79
C ALA A 249 -9.41 -8.94 14.30
N TYR A 250 -9.92 -8.09 13.44
CA TYR A 250 -10.51 -6.80 13.78
C TYR A 250 -11.86 -6.64 13.09
N LYS A 251 -12.95 -6.77 13.82
CA LYS A 251 -14.31 -6.83 13.25
C LYS A 251 -14.39 -7.92 12.16
N ASN A 252 -14.72 -7.55 10.93
CA ASN A 252 -14.79 -8.43 9.75
C ASN A 252 -13.48 -8.54 8.96
N LEU A 253 -12.42 -7.90 9.42
CA LEU A 253 -11.09 -7.92 8.79
C LEU A 253 -10.13 -8.81 9.58
N THR A 254 -9.09 -9.26 8.88
CA THR A 254 -7.92 -9.92 9.46
C THR A 254 -6.69 -9.07 9.17
N VAL A 255 -5.96 -8.72 10.21
CA VAL A 255 -4.68 -7.99 10.15
C VAL A 255 -3.55 -9.00 10.27
N HIS A 256 -2.65 -9.01 9.29
CA HIS A 256 -1.51 -9.91 9.21
C HIS A 256 -0.21 -9.13 9.40
N CYS A 257 0.64 -9.56 10.35
CA CYS A 257 2.00 -9.08 10.50
C CYS A 257 2.92 -9.95 9.66
N LEU A 258 3.61 -9.37 8.70
CA LEU A 258 4.35 -10.09 7.67
C LEU A 258 5.82 -9.59 7.61
N PRO A 259 6.74 -10.41 7.12
CA PRO A 259 8.13 -9.98 7.00
C PRO A 259 8.30 -8.81 6.02
N SER A 260 9.30 -7.99 6.31
CA SER A 260 9.94 -7.06 5.38
C SER A 260 11.45 -7.12 5.56
N GLN A 261 12.21 -6.67 4.58
CA GLN A 261 13.67 -6.65 4.65
C GLN A 261 14.14 -5.27 5.09
N HIS A 262 14.23 -5.05 6.40
CA HIS A 262 14.57 -3.75 6.97
C HIS A 262 15.30 -3.90 8.31
N TRP A 263 15.28 -2.89 9.15
CA TRP A 263 15.89 -2.82 10.46
C TRP A 263 15.17 -1.81 11.35
N SER A 264 15.53 -1.80 12.63
CA SER A 264 14.91 -0.88 13.58
C SER A 264 15.95 -0.19 14.46
N LYS A 265 15.70 1.08 14.83
CA LYS A 265 16.51 1.86 15.74
C LYS A 265 15.85 3.17 16.12
N ARG A 266 15.89 3.51 17.43
CA ARG A 266 15.49 4.85 17.94
C ARG A 266 16.57 5.48 18.80
N THR A 267 17.44 4.69 19.42
CA THR A 267 18.50 5.14 20.34
C THR A 267 19.86 4.67 19.85
N LEU A 268 20.91 5.01 20.59
CA LEU A 268 22.26 4.57 20.23
C LEU A 268 22.49 3.07 20.49
N THR A 269 21.64 2.43 21.30
CA THR A 269 21.89 1.07 21.83
C THR A 269 20.78 0.07 21.57
N ASP A 270 19.76 0.43 20.75
CA ASP A 270 18.58 -0.40 20.55
C ASP A 270 18.43 -0.94 19.11
N THR A 271 19.51 -0.93 18.33
CA THR A 271 19.50 -1.49 16.96
C THR A 271 18.90 -2.89 16.97
N ASN A 272 17.84 -3.10 16.17
CA ASN A 272 17.11 -4.35 15.98
C ASN A 272 16.54 -5.00 17.27
N LYS A 273 16.41 -4.24 18.37
CA LYS A 273 15.75 -4.73 19.59
C LYS A 273 14.22 -4.74 19.51
N THR A 274 13.67 -4.11 18.51
CA THR A 274 12.26 -4.20 18.16
C THR A 274 12.15 -4.71 16.73
N LEU A 275 11.06 -5.40 16.43
CA LEU A 275 10.83 -5.95 15.10
C LEU A 275 10.34 -4.86 14.13
N TRP A 276 10.53 -5.11 12.84
CA TRP A 276 9.94 -4.40 11.71
C TRP A 276 9.01 -5.34 10.95
N ALA A 277 8.05 -4.81 10.21
CA ALA A 277 7.06 -5.63 9.49
C ALA A 277 6.45 -4.89 8.31
N SER A 278 5.93 -5.67 7.36
CA SER A 278 4.89 -5.27 6.45
C SER A 278 3.53 -5.76 6.97
N TRP A 279 2.45 -5.24 6.43
CA TRP A 279 1.10 -5.54 6.88
C TRP A 279 0.18 -5.92 5.73
N ALA A 280 -0.62 -6.96 5.88
CA ALA A 280 -1.76 -7.19 5.03
C ALA A 280 -3.05 -7.05 5.83
N VAL A 281 -4.03 -6.40 5.26
CA VAL A 281 -5.40 -6.32 5.78
C VAL A 281 -6.30 -7.00 4.78
N THR A 282 -6.92 -8.09 5.20
CA THR A 282 -7.78 -8.94 4.36
C THR A 282 -9.13 -9.11 5.02
N GLY A 283 -10.15 -9.35 4.24
CA GLY A 283 -11.50 -9.57 4.74
C GLY A 283 -12.51 -8.86 3.84
N GLY A 284 -13.79 -9.27 3.98
CA GLY A 284 -14.79 -8.79 3.05
C GLY A 284 -14.41 -9.09 1.59
N GLU A 285 -14.53 -8.09 0.73
CA GLU A 285 -14.18 -8.20 -0.70
C GLU A 285 -12.84 -7.58 -1.06
N ARG A 286 -12.09 -6.98 -0.10
CA ARG A 286 -10.89 -6.20 -0.36
C ARG A 286 -9.68 -6.73 0.38
N ARG A 287 -8.53 -6.62 -0.30
CA ARG A 287 -7.21 -6.98 0.25
C ARG A 287 -6.24 -5.85 0.02
N VAL A 288 -5.65 -5.35 1.09
CA VAL A 288 -4.69 -4.25 1.06
C VAL A 288 -3.38 -4.73 1.66
N TYR A 289 -2.27 -4.41 1.00
CA TYR A 289 -0.93 -4.66 1.51
C TYR A 289 -0.18 -3.34 1.69
N TYR A 290 0.50 -3.20 2.81
CA TYR A 290 1.40 -2.09 3.13
C TYR A 290 2.80 -2.63 3.41
N ALA A 291 3.77 -2.27 2.59
CA ALA A 291 5.12 -2.80 2.68
C ALA A 291 5.91 -2.27 3.89
N GLY A 292 5.55 -1.09 4.43
CA GLY A 292 6.47 -0.35 5.30
C GLY A 292 7.74 0.01 4.53
N ASP A 293 8.87 0.13 5.23
CA ASP A 293 10.17 0.19 4.58
C ASP A 293 10.73 -1.21 4.35
N SER A 294 11.27 -1.44 3.16
CA SER A 294 11.86 -2.72 2.78
C SER A 294 12.81 -2.57 1.60
N GLY A 295 13.91 -3.30 1.63
CA GLY A 295 14.61 -3.71 0.41
C GLY A 295 13.77 -4.75 -0.36
N TYR A 296 14.08 -4.95 -1.64
CA TYR A 296 13.45 -6.01 -2.41
C TYR A 296 13.94 -7.39 -1.94
N PHE A 297 13.01 -8.30 -1.66
CA PHE A 297 13.33 -9.66 -1.18
C PHE A 297 12.30 -10.69 -1.67
N PRO A 298 12.67 -12.00 -1.72
CA PRO A 298 11.78 -13.05 -2.25
C PRO A 298 10.47 -13.26 -1.49
N GLY A 299 10.37 -12.72 -0.28
CA GLY A 299 9.15 -12.82 0.53
C GLY A 299 7.92 -12.19 -0.12
N PHE A 300 8.09 -11.19 -1.00
CA PHE A 300 6.96 -10.59 -1.71
C PHE A 300 6.22 -11.60 -2.59
N THR A 301 6.94 -12.42 -3.36
CA THR A 301 6.34 -13.50 -4.16
C THR A 301 5.59 -14.50 -3.28
N GLU A 302 6.14 -14.87 -2.14
CA GLU A 302 5.50 -15.82 -1.22
C GLU A 302 4.26 -15.24 -0.56
N ILE A 303 4.31 -13.98 -0.12
CA ILE A 303 3.14 -13.27 0.43
C ILE A 303 2.04 -13.16 -0.65
N GLY A 304 2.41 -12.81 -1.88
CA GLY A 304 1.49 -12.76 -3.02
C GLY A 304 0.81 -14.11 -3.28
N ARG A 305 1.56 -15.20 -3.20
CA ARG A 305 1.03 -16.56 -3.38
C ARG A 305 0.07 -16.97 -2.26
N GLN A 306 0.33 -16.55 -1.02
CA GLN A 306 -0.50 -16.94 0.15
C GLN A 306 -1.73 -16.07 0.34
N LEU A 307 -1.58 -14.75 0.21
CA LEU A 307 -2.60 -13.78 0.57
C LEU A 307 -3.14 -12.96 -0.62
N GLY A 308 -2.45 -12.99 -1.75
CA GLY A 308 -2.84 -12.27 -2.95
C GLY A 308 -4.00 -12.95 -3.73
N PRO A 309 -4.44 -12.38 -4.83
CA PRO A 309 -4.04 -11.06 -5.31
C PRO A 309 -4.55 -9.93 -4.40
N PHE A 310 -3.84 -8.79 -4.39
CA PHE A 310 -4.23 -7.61 -3.63
C PHE A 310 -4.91 -6.57 -4.52
N ASP A 311 -5.97 -5.94 -4.03
CA ASP A 311 -6.63 -4.82 -4.71
C ASP A 311 -5.73 -3.58 -4.70
N LEU A 312 -5.05 -3.32 -3.56
CA LEU A 312 -4.13 -2.22 -3.36
C LEU A 312 -2.86 -2.69 -2.65
N VAL A 313 -1.71 -2.34 -3.22
CA VAL A 313 -0.40 -2.48 -2.61
C VAL A 313 0.22 -1.09 -2.43
N ILE A 314 0.65 -0.76 -1.21
CA ILE A 314 1.28 0.50 -0.84
C ILE A 314 2.77 0.21 -0.63
N VAL A 315 3.64 0.78 -1.48
CA VAL A 315 5.08 0.48 -1.53
C VAL A 315 5.94 1.73 -1.40
N PRO A 316 7.07 1.68 -0.67
CA PRO A 316 8.02 2.78 -0.61
C PRO A 316 8.77 2.87 -1.94
N ILE A 317 8.92 4.10 -2.48
CA ILE A 317 9.65 4.37 -3.72
C ILE A 317 10.77 5.38 -3.55
N GLY A 318 11.04 5.84 -2.33
CA GLY A 318 12.08 6.79 -1.97
C GLY A 318 13.13 6.20 -1.02
N ALA A 319 14.09 7.03 -0.63
CA ALA A 319 15.21 6.70 0.27
C ALA A 319 16.16 5.62 -0.27
N TYR A 320 16.33 5.49 -1.59
CA TYR A 320 17.12 4.42 -2.20
C TYR A 320 18.56 4.80 -2.56
N ALA A 321 18.98 6.05 -2.45
CA ALA A 321 20.33 6.48 -2.81
C ALA A 321 21.14 6.95 -1.59
N PRO A 322 22.46 6.63 -1.52
CA PRO A 322 23.22 5.83 -2.49
C PRO A 322 22.93 4.33 -2.38
N ARG A 323 22.79 3.64 -3.52
CA ARG A 323 22.46 2.20 -3.54
C ARG A 323 23.42 1.33 -2.71
N ALA A 324 24.72 1.67 -2.69
CA ALA A 324 25.72 0.93 -1.89
C ALA A 324 25.41 0.93 -0.37
N MET A 325 24.49 1.75 0.10
CA MET A 325 24.07 1.82 1.50
C MET A 325 22.60 1.41 1.67
N MET A 326 21.75 1.73 0.69
CA MET A 326 20.30 1.62 0.81
C MET A 326 19.71 0.33 0.19
N LEU A 327 20.45 -0.37 -0.68
CA LEU A 327 19.97 -1.51 -1.47
C LEU A 327 19.22 -2.57 -0.66
N GLU A 328 19.74 -2.92 0.49
CA GLU A 328 19.17 -4.00 1.29
C GLU A 328 18.01 -3.54 2.20
N SER A 329 17.81 -2.23 2.37
CA SER A 329 16.79 -1.68 3.27
C SER A 329 15.71 -0.86 2.59
N HIS A 330 15.95 -0.41 1.34
CA HIS A 330 15.02 0.43 0.59
C HIS A 330 14.99 0.04 -0.88
N MET A 331 13.83 -0.23 -1.40
CA MET A 331 13.59 -0.44 -2.83
C MET A 331 13.77 0.86 -3.61
N ASN A 332 14.34 0.78 -4.81
CA ASN A 332 14.18 1.83 -5.80
C ASN A 332 12.78 1.71 -6.48
N PRO A 333 12.34 2.68 -7.29
CA PRO A 333 11.02 2.65 -7.89
C PRO A 333 10.73 1.43 -8.76
N GLU A 334 11.73 0.90 -9.47
CA GLU A 334 11.59 -0.29 -10.30
C GLU A 334 11.39 -1.54 -9.43
N GLU A 335 12.23 -1.71 -8.40
CA GLU A 335 12.11 -2.80 -7.43
C GLU A 335 10.78 -2.75 -6.66
N ALA A 336 10.27 -1.55 -6.35
CA ALA A 336 8.97 -1.37 -5.72
C ALA A 336 7.81 -1.80 -6.64
N PHE A 337 7.93 -1.54 -7.94
CA PHE A 337 6.98 -2.02 -8.93
C PHE A 337 7.02 -3.54 -9.09
N ASP A 338 8.23 -4.12 -9.11
CA ASP A 338 8.42 -5.58 -9.16
C ASP A 338 7.82 -6.25 -7.91
N ALA A 339 8.05 -5.68 -6.72
CA ALA A 339 7.43 -6.17 -5.48
C ALA A 339 5.90 -6.13 -5.52
N ALA A 340 5.31 -5.05 -6.06
CA ALA A 340 3.87 -4.97 -6.24
C ALA A 340 3.34 -6.00 -7.25
N SER A 341 4.12 -6.30 -8.29
CA SER A 341 3.80 -7.35 -9.27
C SER A 341 3.86 -8.74 -8.65
N ASP A 342 4.89 -9.02 -7.85
CA ASP A 342 5.05 -10.30 -7.12
C ASP A 342 3.92 -10.54 -6.12
N LEU A 343 3.41 -9.48 -5.50
CA LEU A 343 2.26 -9.51 -4.61
C LEU A 343 0.93 -9.71 -5.35
N GLY A 344 0.93 -9.65 -6.68
CA GLY A 344 -0.30 -9.75 -7.48
C GLY A 344 -1.21 -8.53 -7.34
N ALA A 345 -0.63 -7.33 -7.23
CA ALA A 345 -1.36 -6.09 -7.04
C ALA A 345 -2.24 -5.72 -8.25
N SER A 346 -3.47 -5.26 -8.01
CA SER A 346 -4.27 -4.56 -9.03
C SER A 346 -3.82 -3.09 -9.17
N LYS A 347 -3.59 -2.42 -8.05
CA LYS A 347 -3.09 -1.04 -7.94
C LYS A 347 -1.86 -1.00 -7.06
N ALA A 348 -0.83 -0.26 -7.47
CA ALA A 348 0.38 -0.04 -6.70
C ALA A 348 0.56 1.45 -6.39
N LEU A 349 0.38 1.84 -5.13
CA LEU A 349 0.56 3.23 -4.68
C LEU A 349 1.98 3.44 -4.18
N GLY A 350 2.74 4.30 -4.87
CA GLY A 350 4.06 4.72 -4.43
C GLY A 350 3.97 5.76 -3.32
N VAL A 351 4.68 5.50 -2.21
CA VAL A 351 4.78 6.37 -1.03
C VAL A 351 6.24 6.57 -0.60
N HIS A 352 6.50 7.15 0.55
CA HIS A 352 7.83 7.34 1.14
C HIS A 352 8.76 8.20 0.29
N PHE A 353 8.24 9.25 -0.38
CA PHE A 353 9.04 10.19 -1.16
C PHE A 353 8.57 11.63 -0.93
N GLY A 354 9.44 12.59 -1.22
CA GLY A 354 9.10 14.01 -1.35
C GLY A 354 8.68 14.75 -0.09
N THR A 355 8.33 14.07 0.99
CA THR A 355 7.91 14.69 2.27
C THR A 355 9.09 15.11 3.12
N PHE A 356 10.07 14.23 3.27
CA PHE A 356 11.33 14.46 3.98
C PHE A 356 12.50 14.14 3.05
N ASP A 357 13.57 14.90 3.15
CA ASP A 357 14.83 14.65 2.40
C ASP A 357 15.71 13.72 3.24
N LEU A 358 15.54 12.39 3.02
CA LEU A 358 16.19 11.34 3.81
C LEU A 358 17.44 10.76 3.12
N SER A 359 17.61 10.96 1.81
CA SER A 359 18.60 10.27 0.97
C SER A 359 19.14 11.17 -0.13
N ASP A 360 19.95 10.62 -1.04
CA ASP A 360 20.69 11.44 -2.02
C ASP A 360 19.96 11.61 -3.37
N GLU A 361 18.89 10.84 -3.65
CA GLU A 361 18.12 11.04 -4.87
C GLU A 361 17.35 12.38 -4.88
N PRO A 362 17.11 12.95 -6.06
CA PRO A 362 16.26 14.13 -6.20
C PRO A 362 14.81 13.82 -5.78
N LEU A 363 14.17 14.72 -5.02
CA LEU A 363 12.81 14.53 -4.50
C LEU A 363 11.75 14.25 -5.58
N ALA A 364 11.95 14.76 -6.81
CA ALA A 364 11.02 14.59 -7.93
C ALA A 364 11.27 13.32 -8.77
N GLU A 365 12.39 12.61 -8.55
CA GLU A 365 12.79 11.47 -9.39
C GLU A 365 11.93 10.21 -9.13
N PRO A 366 11.66 9.80 -7.88
CA PRO A 366 10.96 8.55 -7.60
C PRO A 366 9.61 8.39 -8.30
N PRO A 367 8.70 9.39 -8.30
CA PRO A 367 7.41 9.28 -8.98
C PRO A 367 7.52 9.00 -10.47
N GLN A 368 8.43 9.69 -11.14
CA GLN A 368 8.60 9.57 -12.58
C GLN A 368 9.13 8.19 -12.96
N ARG A 369 10.11 7.67 -12.22
CA ARG A 369 10.67 6.32 -12.44
C ARG A 369 9.61 5.26 -12.23
N PHE A 370 8.82 5.37 -11.15
CA PHE A 370 7.75 4.41 -10.85
C PHE A 370 6.67 4.35 -11.94
N LEU A 371 6.21 5.51 -12.42
CA LEU A 371 5.25 5.59 -13.51
C LEU A 371 5.80 5.04 -14.83
N ASN A 372 7.08 5.31 -15.14
CA ASN A 372 7.72 4.84 -16.36
C ASN A 372 7.83 3.30 -16.39
N THR A 373 8.13 2.66 -15.26
CA THR A 373 8.18 1.20 -15.14
C THR A 373 6.83 0.59 -15.48
N GLY A 374 5.74 1.13 -14.92
CA GLY A 374 4.39 0.65 -15.21
C GLY A 374 3.96 0.86 -16.66
N SER A 375 4.46 1.91 -17.32
CA SER A 375 4.11 2.20 -18.73
C SER A 375 4.70 1.19 -19.73
N SER A 376 5.76 0.49 -19.35
CA SER A 376 6.43 -0.54 -20.16
C SER A 376 6.00 -1.98 -19.79
N ALA A 377 5.12 -2.14 -18.81
CA ALA A 377 4.71 -3.42 -18.29
C ALA A 377 3.59 -4.09 -19.12
N THR A 378 3.37 -5.38 -18.89
CA THR A 378 2.30 -6.15 -19.55
C THR A 378 0.92 -5.79 -19.00
N ALA A 379 -0.15 -6.18 -19.70
CA ALA A 379 -1.54 -5.93 -19.27
C ALA A 379 -1.91 -6.59 -17.92
N ALA A 380 -1.14 -7.58 -17.48
CA ALA A 380 -1.34 -8.25 -16.19
C ALA A 380 -0.60 -7.57 -15.03
N ALA A 381 0.21 -6.56 -15.30
CA ALA A 381 0.97 -5.84 -14.28
C ALA A 381 0.08 -4.84 -13.51
N PRO A 382 0.47 -4.45 -12.29
CA PRO A 382 -0.28 -3.49 -11.50
C PRO A 382 -0.35 -2.12 -12.17
N THR A 383 -1.45 -1.39 -11.96
CA THR A 383 -1.52 0.02 -12.35
C THR A 383 -0.73 0.86 -11.34
N PRO A 384 0.37 1.54 -11.75
CA PRO A 384 1.11 2.39 -10.83
C PRO A 384 0.31 3.66 -10.52
N TRP A 385 0.26 4.01 -9.25
CA TRP A 385 -0.38 5.21 -8.75
C TRP A 385 0.63 6.12 -8.05
N ILE A 386 0.62 7.36 -8.45
CA ILE A 386 1.26 8.48 -7.74
C ILE A 386 0.17 9.50 -7.45
N PHE A 387 0.07 9.87 -6.19
CA PHE A 387 -0.93 10.83 -5.71
C PHE A 387 -0.29 12.19 -5.43
N LYS A 388 -1.11 13.23 -5.47
CA LYS A 388 -0.82 14.49 -4.77
C LYS A 388 -1.10 14.30 -3.28
N ILE A 389 -0.42 15.03 -2.45
CA ILE A 389 -0.67 14.98 -1.00
C ILE A 389 -2.12 15.44 -0.71
N GLY A 390 -2.85 14.63 0.03
CA GLY A 390 -4.28 14.82 0.32
C GLY A 390 -5.23 14.21 -0.72
N GLU A 391 -4.73 13.67 -1.83
CA GLU A 391 -5.57 13.06 -2.85
C GLU A 391 -6.17 11.75 -2.37
N THR A 392 -7.47 11.57 -2.64
CA THR A 392 -8.24 10.36 -2.37
C THR A 392 -8.65 9.70 -3.68
N ARG A 393 -8.43 8.38 -3.82
CA ARG A 393 -8.95 7.56 -4.95
C ARG A 393 -9.58 6.28 -4.46
N SER A 394 -10.66 5.88 -5.12
CA SER A 394 -11.30 4.57 -4.90
C SER A 394 -10.54 3.45 -5.65
N PHE A 395 -10.58 2.21 -5.11
CA PHE A 395 -9.90 1.04 -5.69
C PHE A 395 -10.74 -0.24 -5.61
#